data_73ba391d43bfb544eb0fd79ff036f9b1
#
_entry.id   73ba391d43bfb544eb0fd79ff036f9b1
#
_cell.length_a   1.000
_cell.length_b   1.000
_cell.length_c   1.000
_cell.angle_alpha   90.00
_cell.angle_beta   90.00
_cell.angle_gamma   90.00
#
_symmetry.space_group_name_H-M   'P 1'
#
loop_
_entity.id
_entity.type
_entity.pdbx_description
1 polymer ?
#
loop_
_entity_poly.entity_id
_entity_poly.type
_entity_poly.pdbx_seq_one_letter_code
_entity_poly.pdbx_strand_id
1 'polypeptide(L)'
;MDLPVSFADRTRLLLGDEEYNKLADALNGEQPVSIRLNEEKLPDSSFSLFHTSSGRVPWSSTGFYLDRRLTFTFDPLFHAGCYYVQEASSMFVEQVLKTYVSSPVVMLDLC
;
A
#
# COMPACT_ATOMS: atom_id res chain seq x y z
N MET A 1 4.59 20.79 1.52
CA MET A 1 4.00 20.91 2.90
C MET A 1 5.14 21.22 3.85
N ASP A 2 5.02 22.26 4.69
CA ASP A 2 6.06 22.54 5.68
C ASP A 2 5.90 21.56 6.86
N LEU A 3 6.91 20.73 7.05
CA LEU A 3 6.92 19.78 8.16
C LEU A 3 7.16 20.53 9.49
N PRO A 4 6.47 20.17 10.59
CA PRO A 4 6.71 20.78 11.89
C PRO A 4 8.18 20.66 12.31
N VAL A 5 8.76 21.74 12.84
CA VAL A 5 10.19 21.80 13.24
C VAL A 5 10.53 20.66 14.22
N SER A 6 9.68 20.44 15.22
CA SER A 6 9.88 19.37 16.21
C SER A 6 9.90 17.97 15.60
N PHE A 7 9.12 17.73 14.54
CA PHE A 7 9.16 16.48 13.77
C PHE A 7 10.47 16.37 12.98
N ALA A 8 10.85 17.46 12.30
CA ALA A 8 12.07 17.49 11.50
C ALA A 8 13.32 17.20 12.36
N ASP A 9 13.46 17.90 13.49
CA ASP A 9 14.60 17.75 14.39
C ASP A 9 14.70 16.34 14.97
N ARG A 10 13.56 15.81 15.45
CA ARG A 10 13.52 14.46 16.02
C ARG A 10 13.83 13.38 14.98
N THR A 11 13.30 13.54 13.79
CA THR A 11 13.47 12.55 12.72
C THR A 11 14.90 12.57 12.17
N ARG A 12 15.53 13.75 12.06
CA ARG A 12 16.96 13.87 11.72
C ARG A 12 17.85 13.19 12.76
N LEU A 13 17.54 13.38 14.04
CA LEU A 13 18.28 12.72 15.11
C LEU A 13 18.22 11.20 15.02
N LEU A 14 17.07 10.65 14.61
CA LEU A 14 16.86 9.19 14.50
C LEU A 14 17.44 8.58 13.22
N LEU A 15 17.27 9.25 12.08
CA LEU A 15 17.57 8.71 10.75
C LEU A 15 18.88 9.24 10.17
N GLY A 16 19.38 10.38 10.67
CA GLY A 16 20.42 11.16 10.02
C GLY A 16 19.88 12.04 8.89
N ASP A 17 20.72 12.97 8.41
CA ASP A 17 20.30 13.98 7.44
C ASP A 17 19.91 13.38 6.07
N GLU A 18 20.65 12.38 5.61
CA GLU A 18 20.41 11.76 4.30
C GLU A 18 19.03 11.10 4.22
N GLU A 19 18.72 10.22 5.16
CA GLU A 19 17.43 9.51 5.19
C GLU A 19 16.27 10.44 5.54
N TYR A 20 16.53 11.46 6.39
CA TYR A 20 15.54 12.51 6.64
C TYR A 20 15.16 13.27 5.35
N ASN A 21 16.14 13.64 4.54
CA ASN A 21 15.88 14.36 3.29
C ASN A 21 15.07 13.49 2.31
N LYS A 22 15.40 12.21 2.17
CA LYS A 22 14.61 11.26 1.36
C LYS A 22 13.16 11.16 1.85
N LEU A 23 12.96 11.09 3.17
CA LEU A 23 11.63 11.07 3.77
C LEU A 23 10.88 12.38 3.53
N ALA A 24 11.52 13.51 3.71
CA ALA A 24 10.91 14.83 3.49
C ALA A 24 10.49 15.03 2.03
N ASP A 25 11.34 14.61 1.09
CA ASP A 25 11.01 14.64 -0.35
C ASP A 25 9.83 13.72 -0.67
N ALA A 26 9.79 12.53 -0.11
CA ALA A 26 8.68 11.61 -0.29
C ALA A 26 7.36 12.14 0.29
N LEU A 27 7.40 12.79 1.46
CA LEU A 27 6.21 13.39 2.09
C LEU A 27 5.70 14.63 1.33
N ASN A 28 6.57 15.32 0.59
CA ASN A 28 6.21 16.46 -0.25
C ASN A 28 5.81 16.05 -1.67
N GLY A 29 6.08 14.80 -2.05
CA GLY A 29 5.72 14.24 -3.35
C GLY A 29 4.25 13.91 -3.50
N GLU A 30 3.89 13.41 -4.67
CA GLU A 30 2.55 12.88 -4.92
C GLU A 30 2.36 11.56 -4.17
N GLN A 31 1.24 11.43 -3.47
CA GLN A 31 0.93 10.21 -2.73
C GLN A 31 0.67 9.05 -3.68
N PRO A 32 1.40 7.94 -3.56
CA PRO A 32 1.15 6.77 -4.36
C PRO A 32 -0.24 6.19 -4.01
N VAL A 33 -0.93 5.72 -5.04
CA VAL A 33 -2.19 5.00 -4.87
C VAL A 33 -1.91 3.52 -5.06
N SER A 34 -2.42 2.68 -4.18
CA SER A 34 -2.28 1.24 -4.28
C SER A 34 -3.60 0.52 -4.04
N ILE A 35 -3.70 -0.65 -4.64
CA ILE A 35 -4.83 -1.56 -4.51
C ILE A 35 -4.35 -2.96 -4.15
N ARG A 36 -5.21 -3.73 -3.52
CA ARG A 36 -5.02 -5.15 -3.28
C ARG A 36 -6.09 -5.95 -4.01
N LEU A 37 -5.67 -6.92 -4.82
CA LEU A 37 -6.58 -7.79 -5.57
C LEU A 37 -7.20 -8.85 -4.65
N ASN A 38 -8.44 -9.20 -4.95
CA ASN A 38 -9.09 -10.40 -4.47
C ASN A 38 -8.92 -11.50 -5.52
N GLU A 39 -7.96 -12.40 -5.31
CA GLU A 39 -7.59 -13.44 -6.28
C GLU A 39 -8.71 -14.45 -6.53
N GLU A 40 -9.64 -14.62 -5.59
CA GLU A 40 -10.81 -15.49 -5.77
C GLU A 40 -11.80 -14.92 -6.79
N LYS A 41 -11.85 -13.59 -6.93
CA LYS A 41 -12.76 -12.91 -7.84
C LYS A 41 -12.07 -12.36 -9.09
N LEU A 42 -10.82 -12.00 -8.98
CA LEU A 42 -10.02 -11.45 -10.06
C LEU A 42 -8.62 -12.06 -10.02
N PRO A 43 -8.36 -13.14 -10.76
CA PRO A 43 -7.03 -13.72 -10.87
C PRO A 43 -6.00 -12.71 -11.39
N ASP A 44 -4.76 -12.84 -10.95
CA ASP A 44 -3.64 -11.96 -11.33
C ASP A 44 -3.47 -11.82 -12.87
N SER A 45 -3.74 -12.90 -13.60
CA SER A 45 -3.74 -12.90 -15.08
C SER A 45 -4.74 -11.92 -15.71
N SER A 46 -5.78 -11.55 -14.97
CA SER A 46 -6.80 -10.60 -15.42
C SER A 46 -6.46 -9.15 -15.06
N PHE A 47 -5.34 -8.92 -14.37
CA PHE A 47 -4.89 -7.59 -13.95
C PHE A 47 -4.57 -6.65 -15.13
N SER A 48 -4.32 -7.20 -16.32
CA SER A 48 -4.18 -6.41 -17.55
C SER A 48 -5.39 -5.51 -17.86
N LEU A 49 -6.52 -5.75 -17.21
CA LEU A 49 -7.69 -4.86 -17.28
C LEU A 49 -7.47 -3.53 -16.53
N PHE A 50 -6.52 -3.49 -15.60
CA PHE A 50 -6.07 -2.27 -14.94
C PHE A 50 -4.82 -1.74 -15.64
N HIS A 51 -4.99 -1.15 -16.81
CA HIS A 51 -3.90 -0.62 -17.66
C HIS A 51 -3.07 0.52 -17.03
N THR A 52 -3.20 0.77 -15.75
CA THR A 52 -2.63 1.90 -15.03
C THR A 52 -1.78 1.48 -13.85
N SER A 53 -1.14 0.28 -13.92
CA SER A 53 -0.24 -0.18 -12.87
C SER A 53 1.19 0.28 -13.13
N SER A 54 1.78 0.96 -12.15
CA SER A 54 3.20 1.33 -12.13
C SER A 54 4.10 0.25 -11.53
N GLY A 55 3.52 -0.85 -11.01
CA GLY A 55 4.28 -1.97 -10.47
C GLY A 55 3.61 -2.69 -9.31
N ARG A 56 4.25 -3.76 -8.86
CA ARG A 56 3.79 -4.52 -7.70
C ARG A 56 4.29 -3.92 -6.39
N VAL A 57 3.51 -4.07 -5.33
CA VAL A 57 3.98 -3.81 -3.97
C VAL A 57 4.94 -4.93 -3.58
N PRO A 58 6.22 -4.64 -3.25
CA PRO A 58 7.24 -5.67 -3.08
C PRO A 58 6.97 -6.71 -1.99
N TRP A 59 6.19 -6.35 -0.99
CA TRP A 59 5.85 -7.20 0.16
C TRP A 59 4.45 -7.79 0.12
N SER A 60 3.73 -7.64 -0.99
CA SER A 60 2.40 -8.24 -1.16
C SER A 60 2.28 -8.96 -2.49
N SER A 61 1.81 -10.20 -2.46
CA SER A 61 1.57 -10.97 -3.68
C SER A 61 0.41 -10.43 -4.52
N THR A 62 -0.51 -9.71 -3.89
CA THR A 62 -1.74 -9.20 -4.51
C THR A 62 -1.82 -7.68 -4.55
N GLY A 63 -0.75 -6.98 -4.11
CA GLY A 63 -0.68 -5.54 -4.05
C GLY A 63 -0.07 -4.90 -5.30
N PHE A 64 -0.68 -3.83 -5.78
CA PHE A 64 -0.24 -3.08 -6.96
C PHE A 64 -0.30 -1.58 -6.72
N TYR A 65 0.72 -0.87 -7.22
CA TYR A 65 0.68 0.58 -7.35
C TYR A 65 -0.04 0.96 -8.64
N LEU A 66 -0.81 2.04 -8.59
CA LEU A 66 -1.47 2.62 -9.75
C LEU A 66 -0.72 3.89 -10.18
N ASP A 67 -0.68 4.13 -11.50
CA ASP A 67 -0.07 5.34 -12.07
C ASP A 67 -0.82 6.61 -11.69
N ARG A 68 -2.11 6.47 -11.39
CA ARG A 68 -2.98 7.57 -10.99
C ARG A 68 -4.12 7.08 -10.10
N ARG A 69 -4.69 8.01 -9.34
CA ARG A 69 -5.92 7.74 -8.58
C ARG A 69 -7.11 7.60 -9.54
N LEU A 70 -7.79 6.46 -9.45
CA LEU A 70 -9.03 6.20 -10.20
C LEU A 70 -10.24 6.74 -9.42
N THR A 71 -11.35 6.93 -10.13
CA THR A 71 -12.64 7.25 -9.50
C THR A 71 -13.33 5.93 -9.10
N PHE A 72 -12.84 5.33 -8.03
CA PHE A 72 -13.24 4.00 -7.56
C PHE A 72 -14.75 3.85 -7.33
N THR A 73 -15.43 4.92 -6.96
CA THR A 73 -16.89 4.93 -6.73
C THR A 73 -17.72 4.59 -7.97
N PHE A 74 -17.14 4.77 -9.16
CA PHE A 74 -17.80 4.43 -10.43
C PHE A 74 -17.27 3.13 -11.05
N ASP A 75 -16.37 2.43 -10.36
CA ASP A 75 -15.81 1.18 -10.87
C ASP A 75 -16.66 -0.02 -10.41
N PRO A 76 -17.31 -0.74 -11.34
CA PRO A 76 -18.09 -1.93 -11.00
C PRO A 76 -17.25 -3.02 -10.33
N LEU A 77 -15.97 -3.16 -10.67
CA LEU A 77 -15.08 -4.17 -10.08
C LEU A 77 -14.76 -3.86 -8.62
N PHE A 78 -14.69 -2.59 -8.25
CA PHE A 78 -14.54 -2.19 -6.85
C PHE A 78 -15.78 -2.62 -6.04
N HIS A 79 -16.98 -2.34 -6.55
CA HIS A 79 -18.22 -2.73 -5.89
C HIS A 79 -18.46 -4.24 -5.86
N ALA A 80 -17.95 -4.95 -6.86
CA ALA A 80 -17.97 -6.43 -6.89
C ALA A 80 -16.97 -7.05 -5.91
N GLY A 81 -16.10 -6.25 -5.27
CA GLY A 81 -15.07 -6.72 -4.36
C GLY A 81 -13.93 -7.47 -5.04
N CYS A 82 -13.66 -7.15 -6.32
CA CYS A 82 -12.54 -7.72 -7.07
C CYS A 82 -11.19 -7.17 -6.60
N TYR A 83 -11.19 -5.98 -6.02
CA TYR A 83 -10.03 -5.37 -5.38
C TYR A 83 -10.45 -4.43 -4.25
N TYR A 84 -9.48 -4.08 -3.42
CA TYR A 84 -9.63 -3.11 -2.32
C TYR A 84 -8.57 -2.02 -2.44
N VAL A 85 -8.96 -0.76 -2.24
CA VAL A 85 -8.02 0.36 -2.18
C VAL A 85 -7.37 0.35 -0.80
N GLN A 86 -6.09 0.02 -0.76
CA GLN A 86 -5.34 -0.14 0.48
C GLN A 86 -3.95 0.48 0.31
N GLU A 87 -3.47 1.17 1.34
CA GLU A 87 -2.10 1.66 1.35
C GLU A 87 -1.10 0.49 1.34
N ALA A 88 -0.03 0.64 0.56
CA ALA A 88 1.00 -0.38 0.44
C ALA A 88 1.63 -0.73 1.79
N SER A 89 1.84 0.26 2.68
CA SER A 89 2.36 0.04 4.03
C SER A 89 1.48 -0.90 4.86
N SER A 90 0.15 -0.76 4.76
CA SER A 90 -0.80 -1.64 5.46
C SER A 90 -0.76 -3.09 4.98
N MET A 91 -0.36 -3.32 3.72
CA MET A 91 -0.20 -4.68 3.17
C MET A 91 0.99 -5.43 3.80
N PHE A 92 1.92 -4.73 4.47
CA PHE A 92 3.08 -5.36 5.10
C PHE A 92 2.70 -6.33 6.23
N VAL A 93 1.54 -6.17 6.85
CA VAL A 93 0.98 -7.10 7.84
C VAL A 93 0.93 -8.53 7.30
N GLU A 94 0.72 -8.69 5.99
CA GLU A 94 0.75 -10.01 5.32
C GLU A 94 2.09 -10.73 5.55
N GLN A 95 3.22 -10.02 5.51
CA GLN A 95 4.54 -10.60 5.74
C GLN A 95 4.72 -11.05 7.19
N VAL A 96 4.23 -10.25 8.13
CA VAL A 96 4.24 -10.62 9.55
C VAL A 96 3.44 -11.90 9.78
N LEU A 97 2.23 -11.96 9.22
CA LEU A 97 1.38 -13.15 9.35
C LEU A 97 2.03 -14.39 8.70
N LYS A 98 2.56 -14.26 7.49
CA LYS A 98 3.26 -15.37 6.81
C LYS A 98 4.48 -15.88 7.59
N THR A 99 5.16 -14.99 8.31
CA THR A 99 6.37 -15.35 9.07
C THR A 99 6.04 -16.06 10.39
N TYR A 100 5.00 -15.62 11.09
CA TYR A 100 4.73 -16.06 12.46
C TYR A 100 3.52 -16.99 12.60
N VAL A 101 2.67 -17.08 11.59
CA VAL A 101 1.46 -17.92 11.59
C VAL A 101 1.65 -19.08 10.64
N SER A 102 2.05 -20.25 11.17
CA SER A 102 2.39 -21.44 10.37
C SER A 102 1.22 -22.44 10.23
N SER A 103 0.10 -22.21 10.90
CA SER A 103 -1.07 -23.10 10.88
C SER A 103 -2.36 -22.27 10.82
N PRO A 104 -3.49 -22.87 10.37
CA PRO A 104 -4.78 -22.19 10.42
C PRO A 104 -5.10 -21.70 11.83
N VAL A 105 -5.41 -20.44 11.97
CA VAL A 105 -5.76 -19.77 13.24
C VAL A 105 -7.04 -18.97 13.07
N VAL A 106 -7.74 -18.77 14.18
CA VAL A 106 -8.84 -17.81 14.27
C VAL A 106 -8.24 -16.49 14.74
N MET A 107 -8.40 -15.44 13.94
CA MET A 107 -7.86 -14.12 14.25
C MET A 107 -9.01 -13.12 14.39
N LEU A 108 -8.94 -12.27 15.38
CA LEU A 108 -9.87 -11.16 15.58
C LEU A 108 -9.09 -9.86 15.41
N ASP A 109 -9.48 -9.05 14.45
CA ASP A 109 -9.06 -7.66 14.30
C ASP A 109 -10.09 -6.76 15.01
N LEU A 110 -9.61 -5.91 15.92
CA LEU A 110 -10.45 -5.05 16.76
C LEU A 110 -10.37 -3.57 16.35
N CYS A 111 -9.72 -3.24 15.22
CA CYS A 111 -9.55 -1.85 14.75
C CYS A 111 -10.54 -1.48 13.67
#